data_95fa7f1a6cbf9b3cdc5846a9ec0e8c42
#
_entry.id   95fa7f1a6cbf9b3cdc5846a9ec0e8c42
#
_cell.length_a   1.000
_cell.length_b   1.000
_cell.length_c   1.000
_cell.angle_alpha   90.00
_cell.angle_beta   90.00
_cell.angle_gamma   90.00
#
_symmetry.space_group_name_H-M   'P 1'
#
loop_
_entity.id
_entity.type
_entity.pdbx_description
1 polymer ?
#
loop_
_entity_poly.entity_id
_entity_poly.type
_entity_poly.pdbx_seq_one_letter_code
_entity_poly.pdbx_strand_id
1 'polypeptide(L)'
;MNEPTINTGPEDASTIESLIAIAVGNTRTQIGSFLRAESTSHASVDSDDTESIVRMVRDRMVGFQGVSDPVIAIAGVHPSVIDEVQSSFNPGAVIRLGVDLPIDIQHTLTESGERTVGQDRLLCAIGAFHLFKQACVVVDAGTAITADFIDGEGVFHGGAIMPGVGMMLESMHEKTVALPSLKYERIDPESNDPGKQTESAMLLGVTASACGAVRWLTERYAEFFDGYPKVVATGGDLGIFEDDELVESFVPDLQLVGLRVACERAMQLDDGNEE
;
A
#
# COMPACT_ATOMS: atom_id res chain seq x y z
N MET A 1 -14.54 17.97 -5.71
CA MET A 1 -13.86 16.70 -6.08
C MET A 1 -14.92 15.61 -5.96
N ASN A 2 -15.29 14.95 -7.05
CA ASN A 2 -16.24 13.85 -7.04
C ASN A 2 -15.46 12.59 -6.64
N GLU A 3 -15.84 11.95 -5.55
CA GLU A 3 -15.38 10.59 -5.23
C GLU A 3 -15.74 9.68 -6.43
N PRO A 4 -14.80 8.82 -6.88
CA PRO A 4 -15.12 7.86 -7.94
C PRO A 4 -16.16 6.88 -7.39
N THR A 5 -17.34 6.85 -8.00
CA THR A 5 -18.35 5.83 -7.73
C THR A 5 -17.81 4.50 -8.25
N ILE A 6 -17.37 3.65 -7.33
CA ILE A 6 -16.88 2.29 -7.63
C ILE A 6 -18.10 1.48 -8.08
N ASN A 7 -18.11 1.11 -9.34
CA ASN A 7 -19.16 0.25 -9.91
C ASN A 7 -18.78 -1.20 -9.58
N THR A 8 -19.30 -1.74 -8.48
CA THR A 8 -19.14 -3.15 -8.12
C THR A 8 -20.06 -3.98 -9.03
N GLY A 9 -19.46 -4.69 -9.98
CA GLY A 9 -20.15 -5.66 -10.82
C GLY A 9 -20.61 -6.89 -10.03
N PRO A 10 -21.51 -7.73 -10.58
CA PRO A 10 -22.10 -8.88 -9.86
C PRO A 10 -21.13 -10.03 -9.51
N GLU A 11 -19.85 -9.93 -9.85
CA GLU A 11 -18.79 -10.92 -9.50
C GLU A 11 -18.08 -10.60 -8.17
N ASP A 12 -18.39 -9.47 -7.51
CA ASP A 12 -17.77 -9.00 -6.27
C ASP A 12 -18.61 -9.31 -5.00
N ALA A 13 -19.40 -10.38 -4.99
CA ALA A 13 -20.04 -10.82 -3.74
C ALA A 13 -18.97 -11.34 -2.78
N SER A 14 -18.53 -10.47 -1.85
CA SER A 14 -17.62 -10.87 -0.76
C SER A 14 -18.18 -12.07 0.00
N THR A 15 -17.37 -13.12 0.12
CA THR A 15 -17.70 -14.30 0.96
C THR A 15 -17.48 -14.00 2.44
N ILE A 16 -16.73 -12.95 2.76
CA ILE A 16 -16.46 -12.50 4.12
C ILE A 16 -17.46 -11.40 4.49
N GLU A 17 -18.34 -11.64 5.45
CA GLU A 17 -19.35 -10.66 5.88
C GLU A 17 -18.71 -9.46 6.58
N SER A 18 -17.74 -9.70 7.47
CA SER A 18 -16.99 -8.65 8.15
C SER A 18 -15.50 -9.00 8.29
N LEU A 19 -14.63 -8.03 8.00
CA LEU A 19 -13.19 -8.19 8.04
C LEU A 19 -12.54 -7.00 8.73
N ILE A 20 -11.55 -7.28 9.59
CA ILE A 20 -10.58 -6.32 10.09
C ILE A 20 -9.24 -6.64 9.42
N ALA A 21 -8.78 -5.76 8.56
CA ALA A 21 -7.53 -5.88 7.83
C ALA A 21 -6.43 -5.07 8.53
N ILE A 22 -5.27 -5.67 8.75
CA ILE A 22 -4.11 -5.07 9.42
C ILE A 22 -2.91 -5.17 8.48
N ALA A 23 -2.48 -4.04 7.93
CA ALA A 23 -1.32 -3.93 7.06
C ALA A 23 -0.14 -3.31 7.83
N VAL A 24 0.85 -4.13 8.19
CA VAL A 24 1.99 -3.74 9.02
C VAL A 24 3.14 -3.29 8.13
N GLY A 25 3.33 -1.98 8.01
CA GLY A 25 4.47 -1.37 7.34
C GLY A 25 5.69 -1.24 8.27
N ASN A 26 6.76 -0.70 7.75
CA ASN A 26 8.01 -0.50 8.51
C ASN A 26 7.84 0.59 9.59
N THR A 27 7.19 1.70 9.25
CA THR A 27 6.99 2.85 10.15
C THR A 27 5.53 2.98 10.60
N ARG A 28 4.58 2.67 9.73
CA ARG A 28 3.14 2.85 9.98
C ARG A 28 2.38 1.56 9.73
N THR A 29 1.47 1.25 10.64
CA THR A 29 0.49 0.17 10.50
C THR A 29 -0.86 0.76 10.15
N GLN A 30 -1.46 0.28 9.06
CA GLN A 30 -2.81 0.64 8.66
C GLN A 30 -3.80 -0.42 9.15
N ILE A 31 -4.94 0.01 9.66
CA ILE A 31 -6.01 -0.88 10.13
C ILE A 31 -7.32 -0.44 9.49
N GLY A 32 -7.94 -1.33 8.72
CA GLY A 32 -9.21 -1.11 8.05
C GLY A 32 -10.30 -2.05 8.52
N SER A 33 -11.54 -1.60 8.44
CA SER A 33 -12.73 -2.42 8.67
C SER A 33 -13.54 -2.48 7.38
N PHE A 34 -13.99 -3.67 7.03
CA PHE A 34 -14.82 -3.92 5.86
C PHE A 34 -16.09 -4.65 6.28
N LEU A 35 -17.22 -4.18 5.78
CA LEU A 35 -18.50 -4.89 5.86
C LEU A 35 -18.86 -5.31 4.44
N ARG A 36 -18.88 -6.61 4.19
CA ARG A 36 -18.89 -7.17 2.84
C ARG A 36 -17.70 -6.62 2.05
N ALA A 37 -17.90 -6.02 0.88
CA ALA A 37 -16.81 -5.45 0.09
C ALA A 37 -16.50 -3.97 0.41
N GLU A 38 -17.33 -3.31 1.25
CA GLU A 38 -17.24 -1.88 1.48
C GLU A 38 -16.31 -1.54 2.66
N SER A 39 -15.37 -0.60 2.45
CA SER A 39 -14.55 -0.03 3.52
C SER A 39 -15.43 0.84 4.43
N THR A 40 -15.49 0.51 5.71
CA THR A 40 -16.29 1.26 6.69
C THR A 40 -15.46 2.24 7.51
N SER A 41 -14.19 1.95 7.71
CA SER A 41 -13.23 2.83 8.37
C SER A 41 -11.80 2.37 8.13
N HIS A 42 -10.88 3.33 8.07
CA HIS A 42 -9.44 3.04 8.13
C HIS A 42 -8.73 4.04 9.05
N ALA A 43 -7.62 3.62 9.62
CA ALA A 43 -6.74 4.46 10.43
C ALA A 43 -5.30 3.98 10.32
N SER A 44 -4.37 4.87 10.62
CA SER A 44 -2.94 4.59 10.62
C SER A 44 -2.34 4.94 11.98
N VAL A 45 -1.47 4.07 12.48
CA VAL A 45 -0.78 4.21 13.77
C VAL A 45 0.71 3.88 13.56
N ASP A 46 1.55 4.33 14.47
CA ASP A 46 2.98 3.98 14.48
C ASP A 46 3.13 2.47 14.65
N SER A 47 3.99 1.83 13.84
CA SER A 47 4.17 0.38 13.91
C SER A 47 4.81 -0.07 15.22
N ASP A 48 5.62 0.78 15.86
CA ASP A 48 6.22 0.48 17.16
C ASP A 48 5.23 0.58 18.34
N ASP A 49 4.04 1.18 18.12
CA ASP A 49 2.96 1.28 19.13
C ASP A 49 2.00 0.10 19.05
N THR A 50 2.49 -1.10 19.37
CA THR A 50 1.71 -2.34 19.33
C THR A 50 0.48 -2.30 20.23
N GLU A 51 0.55 -1.60 21.38
CA GLU A 51 -0.59 -1.45 22.30
C GLU A 51 -1.74 -0.70 21.63
N SER A 52 -1.44 0.38 20.90
CA SER A 52 -2.43 1.12 20.13
C SER A 52 -3.00 0.31 18.98
N ILE A 53 -2.16 -0.49 18.27
CA ILE A 53 -2.63 -1.40 17.22
C ILE A 53 -3.68 -2.36 17.80
N VAL A 54 -3.33 -3.08 18.87
CA VAL A 54 -4.21 -4.08 19.50
C VAL A 54 -5.50 -3.44 20.03
N ARG A 55 -5.40 -2.27 20.66
CA ARG A 55 -6.58 -1.52 21.13
C ARG A 55 -7.49 -1.16 19.97
N MET A 56 -6.96 -0.63 18.87
CA MET A 56 -7.74 -0.24 17.69
C MET A 56 -8.43 -1.44 17.04
N VAL A 57 -7.80 -2.60 17.00
CA VAL A 57 -8.42 -3.84 16.51
C VAL A 57 -9.59 -4.25 17.42
N ARG A 58 -9.38 -4.26 18.74
CA ARG A 58 -10.45 -4.58 19.71
C ARG A 58 -11.63 -3.62 19.62
N ASP A 59 -11.38 -2.33 19.47
CA ASP A 59 -12.44 -1.32 19.32
C ASP A 59 -13.27 -1.57 18.05
N ARG A 60 -12.60 -1.99 16.94
CA ARG A 60 -13.30 -2.36 15.70
C ARG A 60 -14.11 -3.64 15.83
N MET A 61 -13.61 -4.64 16.56
CA MET A 61 -14.40 -5.85 16.86
C MET A 61 -15.70 -5.52 17.57
N VAL A 62 -15.68 -4.56 18.51
CA VAL A 62 -16.89 -4.08 19.20
C VAL A 62 -17.88 -3.46 18.20
N GLY A 63 -17.38 -2.76 17.18
CA GLY A 63 -18.20 -2.17 16.12
C GLY A 63 -18.99 -3.18 15.29
N PHE A 64 -18.55 -4.45 15.23
CA PHE A 64 -19.24 -5.55 14.52
C PHE A 64 -20.20 -6.35 15.42
N GLN A 65 -20.29 -6.05 16.72
CA GLN A 65 -21.21 -6.76 17.63
C GLN A 65 -22.64 -6.69 17.14
N GLY A 66 -23.28 -7.85 16.99
CA GLY A 66 -24.65 -7.99 16.50
C GLY A 66 -24.79 -8.00 14.97
N VAL A 67 -23.72 -7.90 14.24
CA VAL A 67 -23.66 -8.10 12.77
C VAL A 67 -23.09 -9.48 12.46
N SER A 68 -21.81 -9.69 12.73
CA SER A 68 -21.10 -10.96 12.60
C SER A 68 -19.79 -10.91 13.40
N ASP A 69 -19.17 -12.07 13.68
CA ASP A 69 -17.81 -12.12 14.21
C ASP A 69 -16.83 -11.82 13.06
N PRO A 70 -16.03 -10.73 13.13
CA PRO A 70 -15.16 -10.37 12.02
C PRO A 70 -13.98 -11.32 11.89
N VAL A 71 -13.64 -11.69 10.67
CA VAL A 71 -12.33 -12.23 10.34
C VAL A 71 -11.28 -11.17 10.61
N ILE A 72 -10.18 -11.51 11.28
CA ILE A 72 -9.04 -10.61 11.48
C ILE A 72 -7.89 -11.13 10.63
N ALA A 73 -7.45 -10.36 9.64
CA ALA A 73 -6.34 -10.71 8.78
C ALA A 73 -5.19 -9.70 8.91
N ILE A 74 -3.96 -10.21 8.99
CA ILE A 74 -2.75 -9.41 9.13
C ILE A 74 -1.72 -9.80 8.07
N ALA A 75 -1.07 -8.81 7.49
CA ALA A 75 0.07 -8.98 6.60
C ALA A 75 1.04 -7.81 6.74
N GLY A 76 2.27 -7.97 6.26
CA GLY A 76 3.21 -6.85 6.23
C GLY A 76 4.66 -7.27 6.25
N VAL A 77 5.52 -6.25 6.45
CA VAL A 77 6.98 -6.37 6.33
C VAL A 77 7.73 -6.27 7.66
N HIS A 78 7.01 -6.20 8.79
CA HIS A 78 7.61 -6.10 10.14
C HIS A 78 7.24 -7.32 11.01
N PRO A 79 7.99 -8.45 10.93
CA PRO A 79 7.62 -9.72 11.55
C PRO A 79 7.41 -9.64 13.07
N SER A 80 8.26 -8.90 13.81
CA SER A 80 8.15 -8.80 15.27
C SER A 80 6.86 -8.10 15.70
N VAL A 81 6.43 -7.07 15.00
CA VAL A 81 5.13 -6.39 15.26
C VAL A 81 3.98 -7.32 14.98
N ILE A 82 4.03 -8.05 13.86
CA ILE A 82 3.01 -9.04 13.49
C ILE A 82 2.88 -10.12 14.57
N ASP A 83 3.99 -10.69 15.01
CA ASP A 83 4.03 -11.74 16.05
C ASP A 83 3.47 -11.24 17.39
N GLU A 84 3.78 -10.00 17.77
CA GLU A 84 3.27 -9.37 18.98
C GLU A 84 1.77 -9.10 18.89
N VAL A 85 1.28 -8.57 17.75
CA VAL A 85 -0.15 -8.38 17.51
C VAL A 85 -0.89 -9.72 17.57
N GLN A 86 -0.42 -10.76 16.86
CA GLN A 86 -1.05 -12.08 16.88
C GLN A 86 -1.11 -12.67 18.31
N SER A 87 -0.02 -12.55 19.07
CA SER A 87 0.05 -13.08 20.44
C SER A 87 -0.89 -12.37 21.43
N SER A 88 -1.38 -11.18 21.08
CA SER A 88 -2.33 -10.40 21.90
C SER A 88 -3.79 -10.87 21.74
N PHE A 89 -4.04 -11.83 20.85
CA PHE A 89 -5.35 -12.45 20.60
C PHE A 89 -5.30 -13.95 20.88
N ASN A 90 -6.47 -14.59 20.92
CA ASN A 90 -6.56 -16.05 21.06
C ASN A 90 -5.85 -16.75 19.87
N PRO A 91 -5.22 -17.90 20.08
CA PRO A 91 -4.62 -18.67 18.98
C PRO A 91 -5.63 -18.92 17.87
N GLY A 92 -5.24 -18.63 16.63
CA GLY A 92 -6.10 -18.77 15.43
C GLY A 92 -7.13 -17.66 15.22
N ALA A 93 -7.23 -16.66 16.11
CA ALA A 93 -8.14 -15.54 15.93
C ALA A 93 -7.66 -14.52 14.87
N VAL A 94 -6.38 -14.49 14.58
CA VAL A 94 -5.76 -13.58 13.60
C VAL A 94 -5.08 -14.43 12.52
N ILE A 95 -5.54 -14.30 11.30
CA ILE A 95 -5.00 -14.99 10.12
C ILE A 95 -3.84 -14.19 9.55
N ARG A 96 -2.67 -14.78 9.43
CA ARG A 96 -1.50 -14.15 8.81
C ARG A 96 -1.41 -14.53 7.33
N LEU A 97 -1.66 -13.58 6.45
CA LEU A 97 -1.47 -13.77 5.02
C LEU A 97 0.01 -13.96 4.69
N GLY A 98 0.28 -14.88 3.76
CA GLY A 98 1.62 -15.29 3.39
C GLY A 98 2.23 -16.35 4.33
N VAL A 99 1.51 -16.77 5.41
CA VAL A 99 1.89 -17.85 6.33
C VAL A 99 0.74 -18.84 6.53
N ASP A 100 -0.38 -18.38 7.08
CA ASP A 100 -1.56 -19.24 7.33
C ASP A 100 -2.37 -19.43 6.04
N LEU A 101 -2.49 -18.36 5.24
CA LEU A 101 -3.11 -18.36 3.92
C LEU A 101 -2.17 -17.72 2.91
N PRO A 102 -2.10 -18.19 1.65
CA PRO A 102 -1.24 -17.65 0.62
C PRO A 102 -1.71 -16.25 0.17
N ILE A 103 -0.76 -15.43 -0.30
CA ILE A 103 -1.04 -14.24 -1.12
C ILE A 103 -0.96 -14.70 -2.57
N ASP A 104 -2.12 -15.09 -3.13
CA ASP A 104 -2.19 -15.61 -4.50
C ASP A 104 -2.26 -14.46 -5.52
N ILE A 105 -1.17 -14.31 -6.27
CA ILE A 105 -1.05 -13.40 -7.40
C ILE A 105 -0.13 -14.01 -8.45
N GLN A 106 -0.55 -13.99 -9.71
CA GLN A 106 0.33 -14.40 -10.80
C GLN A 106 1.48 -13.38 -10.95
N HIS A 107 2.69 -13.86 -11.20
CA HIS A 107 3.85 -12.99 -11.33
C HIS A 107 4.91 -13.55 -12.29
N THR A 108 5.79 -12.66 -12.77
CA THR A 108 6.96 -13.00 -13.59
C THR A 108 8.28 -12.84 -12.85
N LEU A 109 8.23 -12.78 -11.52
CA LEU A 109 9.44 -12.67 -10.70
C LEU A 109 10.35 -13.89 -10.90
N THR A 110 11.65 -13.67 -10.74
CA THR A 110 12.60 -14.77 -10.62
C THR A 110 12.37 -15.52 -9.31
N GLU A 111 12.81 -16.77 -9.20
CA GLU A 111 12.72 -17.56 -7.96
C GLU A 111 13.32 -16.84 -6.74
N SER A 112 14.39 -16.07 -6.92
CA SER A 112 14.95 -15.23 -5.87
C SER A 112 14.07 -14.03 -5.55
N GLY A 113 13.47 -13.41 -6.58
CA GLY A 113 12.54 -12.27 -6.42
C GLY A 113 11.28 -12.65 -5.66
N GLU A 114 10.70 -13.80 -5.98
CA GLU A 114 9.53 -14.34 -5.29
C GLU A 114 9.76 -14.52 -3.78
N ARG A 115 10.93 -15.03 -3.40
CA ARG A 115 11.29 -15.21 -1.99
C ARG A 115 11.57 -13.92 -1.22
N THR A 116 11.82 -12.82 -1.91
CA THR A 116 12.27 -11.56 -1.29
C THR A 116 11.31 -10.38 -1.50
N VAL A 117 10.29 -10.55 -2.34
CA VAL A 117 9.31 -9.48 -2.58
C VAL A 117 8.53 -9.16 -1.30
N GLY A 118 8.39 -7.87 -1.00
CA GLY A 118 7.58 -7.41 0.12
C GLY A 118 6.09 -7.71 -0.10
N GLN A 119 5.43 -8.19 0.94
CA GLN A 119 3.98 -8.47 0.90
C GLN A 119 3.16 -7.21 0.60
N ASP A 120 3.61 -6.05 1.09
CA ASP A 120 3.03 -4.73 0.83
C ASP A 120 2.88 -4.46 -0.67
N ARG A 121 3.92 -4.72 -1.47
CA ARG A 121 3.93 -4.53 -2.91
C ARG A 121 2.93 -5.44 -3.63
N LEU A 122 2.87 -6.72 -3.24
CA LEU A 122 1.91 -7.67 -3.80
C LEU A 122 0.48 -7.29 -3.47
N LEU A 123 0.22 -6.89 -2.22
CA LEU A 123 -1.10 -6.46 -1.78
C LEU A 123 -1.54 -5.18 -2.48
N CYS A 124 -0.67 -4.18 -2.63
CA CYS A 124 -0.98 -2.97 -3.39
C CYS A 124 -1.29 -3.29 -4.86
N ALA A 125 -0.56 -4.22 -5.49
CA ALA A 125 -0.83 -4.67 -6.86
C ALA A 125 -2.20 -5.38 -6.98
N ILE A 126 -2.52 -6.31 -6.04
CA ILE A 126 -3.84 -6.96 -5.98
C ILE A 126 -4.95 -5.92 -5.84
N GLY A 127 -4.79 -4.95 -4.94
CA GLY A 127 -5.75 -3.88 -4.72
C GLY A 127 -5.97 -3.02 -5.96
N ALA A 128 -4.89 -2.61 -6.63
CA ALA A 128 -4.96 -1.80 -7.84
C ALA A 128 -5.67 -2.55 -8.98
N PHE A 129 -5.28 -3.79 -9.23
CA PHE A 129 -5.94 -4.60 -10.27
C PHE A 129 -7.41 -4.88 -9.93
N HIS A 130 -7.73 -5.13 -8.65
CA HIS A 130 -9.11 -5.31 -8.22
C HIS A 130 -9.98 -4.08 -8.52
N LEU A 131 -9.48 -2.87 -8.21
CA LEU A 131 -10.24 -1.62 -8.39
C LEU A 131 -10.36 -1.19 -9.85
N PHE A 132 -9.30 -1.37 -10.64
CA PHE A 132 -9.22 -0.75 -11.96
C PHE A 132 -9.35 -1.74 -13.12
N LYS A 133 -9.13 -3.03 -12.92
CA LYS A 133 -9.23 -4.11 -13.94
C LYS A 133 -8.46 -3.80 -15.23
N GLN A 134 -7.31 -3.15 -15.11
CA GLN A 134 -6.43 -2.77 -16.21
C GLN A 134 -4.98 -2.69 -15.75
N ALA A 135 -4.04 -2.53 -16.70
CA ALA A 135 -2.63 -2.33 -16.38
C ALA A 135 -2.42 -1.09 -15.51
N CYS A 136 -1.64 -1.23 -14.44
CA CYS A 136 -1.33 -0.15 -13.50
C CYS A 136 0.16 -0.07 -13.19
N VAL A 137 0.66 1.15 -13.00
CA VAL A 137 1.85 1.43 -12.18
C VAL A 137 1.36 1.85 -10.80
N VAL A 138 1.71 1.06 -9.80
CA VAL A 138 1.33 1.32 -8.41
C VAL A 138 2.49 1.99 -7.72
N VAL A 139 2.28 3.24 -7.29
CA VAL A 139 3.28 4.04 -6.57
C VAL A 139 2.89 4.07 -5.10
N ASP A 140 3.67 3.38 -4.26
CA ASP A 140 3.52 3.49 -2.80
C ASP A 140 4.58 4.47 -2.26
N ALA A 141 4.12 5.62 -1.79
CA ALA A 141 4.95 6.68 -1.24
C ALA A 141 4.95 6.66 0.28
N GLY A 142 6.00 6.11 0.86
CA GLY A 142 6.20 6.02 2.29
C GLY A 142 7.67 6.14 2.69
N THR A 143 8.12 5.35 3.67
CA THR A 143 9.53 5.28 4.09
C THR A 143 10.47 5.01 2.91
N ALA A 144 10.08 4.11 2.02
CA ALA A 144 10.59 4.01 0.66
C ALA A 144 9.48 4.39 -0.32
N ILE A 145 9.84 4.76 -1.55
CA ILE A 145 8.90 4.85 -2.66
C ILE A 145 9.08 3.61 -3.51
N THR A 146 8.00 2.87 -3.76
CA THR A 146 7.99 1.81 -4.74
C THR A 146 7.19 2.23 -5.98
N ALA A 147 7.55 1.70 -7.15
CA ALA A 147 6.77 1.87 -8.38
C ALA A 147 6.71 0.51 -9.06
N ASP A 148 5.60 -0.18 -8.87
CA ASP A 148 5.36 -1.55 -9.28
C ASP A 148 4.43 -1.62 -10.48
N PHE A 149 4.71 -2.56 -11.39
CA PHE A 149 3.91 -2.77 -12.58
C PHE A 149 3.07 -4.06 -12.47
N ILE A 150 1.78 -3.92 -12.71
CA ILE A 150 0.83 -5.02 -12.91
C ILE A 150 0.15 -4.83 -14.27
N ASP A 151 0.07 -5.88 -15.07
CA ASP A 151 -0.51 -5.80 -16.41
C ASP A 151 -2.04 -5.90 -16.43
N GLY A 152 -2.62 -5.84 -17.64
CA GLY A 152 -4.07 -5.90 -17.85
C GLY A 152 -4.71 -7.25 -17.56
N GLU A 153 -3.91 -8.29 -17.34
CA GLU A 153 -4.35 -9.63 -16.95
C GLU A 153 -4.20 -9.89 -15.44
N GLY A 154 -3.64 -8.92 -14.71
CA GLY A 154 -3.40 -9.01 -13.27
C GLY A 154 -2.10 -9.70 -12.90
N VAL A 155 -1.14 -9.81 -13.82
CA VAL A 155 0.17 -10.38 -13.56
C VAL A 155 1.12 -9.31 -13.00
N PHE A 156 1.72 -9.59 -11.85
CA PHE A 156 2.71 -8.72 -11.23
C PHE A 156 4.09 -8.92 -11.85
N HIS A 157 4.65 -7.87 -12.42
CA HIS A 157 5.94 -7.91 -13.11
C HIS A 157 7.12 -7.42 -12.27
N GLY A 158 6.87 -7.02 -11.01
CA GLY A 158 7.86 -6.36 -10.18
C GLY A 158 7.89 -4.86 -10.42
N GLY A 159 9.00 -4.23 -10.08
CA GLY A 159 9.11 -2.77 -10.17
C GLY A 159 10.41 -2.24 -9.60
N ALA A 160 10.39 -0.99 -9.15
CA ALA A 160 11.52 -0.28 -8.59
C ALA A 160 11.28 0.08 -7.12
N ILE A 161 12.37 0.15 -6.36
CA ILE A 161 12.38 0.61 -4.96
C ILE A 161 13.40 1.75 -4.88
N MET A 162 12.97 2.87 -4.31
CA MET A 162 13.82 4.06 -4.13
C MET A 162 13.61 4.67 -2.74
N PRO A 163 14.53 5.50 -2.25
CA PRO A 163 14.34 6.18 -0.97
C PRO A 163 13.09 7.06 -0.96
N GLY A 164 12.33 7.03 0.13
CA GLY A 164 11.27 8.00 0.37
C GLY A 164 11.81 9.42 0.59
N VAL A 165 10.96 10.43 0.47
CA VAL A 165 11.40 11.83 0.57
C VAL A 165 12.01 12.17 1.92
N GLY A 166 11.47 11.61 3.00
CA GLY A 166 12.06 11.74 4.33
C GLY A 166 13.45 11.13 4.41
N MET A 167 13.63 9.91 3.88
CA MET A 167 14.93 9.23 3.82
C MET A 167 15.95 10.00 2.96
N MET A 168 15.52 10.62 1.84
CA MET A 168 16.39 11.47 1.02
C MET A 168 16.87 12.69 1.80
N LEU A 169 15.97 13.39 2.50
CA LEU A 169 16.30 14.57 3.32
C LEU A 169 17.24 14.21 4.48
N GLU A 170 16.94 13.12 5.21
CA GLU A 170 17.76 12.62 6.29
C GLU A 170 19.16 12.25 5.81
N SER A 171 19.26 11.51 4.70
CA SER A 171 20.55 11.14 4.12
C SER A 171 21.38 12.37 3.71
N MET A 172 20.77 13.42 3.16
CA MET A 172 21.47 14.66 2.84
C MET A 172 21.99 15.34 4.10
N HIS A 173 21.20 15.41 5.17
CA HIS A 173 21.63 15.96 6.44
C HIS A 173 22.78 15.14 7.07
N GLU A 174 22.64 13.83 7.17
CA GLU A 174 23.63 12.97 7.81
C GLU A 174 24.96 12.86 7.06
N LYS A 175 24.93 12.91 5.72
CA LYS A 175 26.13 12.73 4.87
C LYS A 175 26.83 14.02 4.49
N THR A 176 26.32 15.18 4.93
CA THR A 176 26.93 16.49 4.66
C THR A 176 27.08 17.33 5.93
N VAL A 177 28.02 18.26 5.93
CA VAL A 177 28.26 19.11 7.12
C VAL A 177 27.32 20.31 7.18
N ALA A 178 26.80 20.76 6.04
CA ALA A 178 26.14 22.07 5.92
C ALA A 178 24.63 21.97 5.66
N LEU A 179 24.11 20.80 5.24
CA LEU A 179 22.70 20.69 4.95
C LEU A 179 21.88 20.48 6.25
N PRO A 180 20.83 21.30 6.48
CA PRO A 180 20.04 21.24 7.69
C PRO A 180 19.17 19.95 7.72
N SER A 181 18.74 19.54 8.93
CA SER A 181 17.69 18.53 9.10
C SER A 181 16.34 19.16 8.75
N LEU A 182 15.63 18.55 7.82
CA LEU A 182 14.32 19.01 7.36
C LEU A 182 13.30 17.88 7.42
N LYS A 183 12.06 18.26 7.69
CA LYS A 183 10.89 17.44 7.36
C LYS A 183 10.41 17.82 5.97
N TYR A 184 9.84 16.85 5.25
CA TYR A 184 9.24 17.15 3.96
C TYR A 184 8.05 18.10 4.14
N GLU A 185 8.07 19.18 3.37
CA GLU A 185 6.95 20.09 3.20
C GLU A 185 6.69 20.23 1.70
N ARG A 186 5.42 20.17 1.32
CA ARG A 186 5.03 20.30 -0.08
C ARG A 186 5.45 21.68 -0.61
N ILE A 187 6.06 21.68 -1.77
CA ILE A 187 6.38 22.92 -2.48
C ILE A 187 5.11 23.52 -3.09
N ASP A 188 5.08 24.84 -3.23
CA ASP A 188 3.97 25.52 -3.91
C ASP A 188 3.95 25.12 -5.40
N PRO A 189 2.90 24.44 -5.90
CA PRO A 189 2.85 23.98 -7.28
C PRO A 189 2.77 25.13 -8.31
N GLU A 190 2.30 26.31 -7.89
CA GLU A 190 2.26 27.49 -8.75
C GLU A 190 3.62 28.23 -8.82
N SER A 191 4.55 27.86 -7.93
CA SER A 191 5.89 28.47 -7.90
C SER A 191 6.81 27.80 -8.91
N ASN A 192 7.25 28.58 -9.91
CA ASN A 192 8.31 28.18 -10.83
C ASN A 192 9.70 28.69 -10.35
N ASP A 193 9.81 29.11 -9.10
CA ASP A 193 11.05 29.62 -8.56
C ASP A 193 12.07 28.51 -8.34
N PRO A 194 13.34 28.67 -8.79
CA PRO A 194 14.41 27.78 -8.35
C PRO A 194 14.64 27.96 -6.86
N GLY A 195 15.06 26.93 -6.15
CA GLY A 195 15.36 27.00 -4.72
C GLY A 195 16.42 28.07 -4.42
N LYS A 196 16.01 29.19 -3.83
CA LYS A 196 16.87 30.33 -3.53
C LYS A 196 17.55 30.25 -2.15
N GLN A 197 17.11 29.31 -1.32
CA GLN A 197 17.66 28.99 -0.01
C GLN A 197 17.95 27.48 0.03
N THR A 198 18.84 27.07 0.94
CA THR A 198 19.24 25.66 1.06
C THR A 198 18.04 24.75 1.29
N GLU A 199 17.14 25.16 2.18
CA GLU A 199 15.95 24.40 2.54
C GLU A 199 15.03 24.21 1.33
N SER A 200 14.69 25.29 0.63
CA SER A 200 13.83 25.21 -0.56
C SER A 200 14.49 24.44 -1.72
N ALA A 201 15.82 24.54 -1.86
CA ALA A 201 16.56 23.77 -2.85
C ALA A 201 16.56 22.25 -2.54
N MET A 202 16.66 21.88 -1.27
CA MET A 202 16.56 20.49 -0.82
C MET A 202 15.15 19.92 -1.07
N LEU A 203 14.10 20.63 -0.68
CA LEU A 203 12.71 20.23 -0.89
C LEU A 203 12.39 20.08 -2.39
N LEU A 204 12.80 21.06 -3.22
CA LEU A 204 12.63 20.99 -4.66
C LEU A 204 13.37 19.79 -5.27
N GLY A 205 14.58 19.51 -4.79
CA GLY A 205 15.41 18.42 -5.27
C GLY A 205 14.79 17.03 -4.98
N VAL A 206 14.26 16.80 -3.78
CA VAL A 206 13.62 15.52 -3.43
C VAL A 206 12.29 15.34 -4.16
N THR A 207 11.48 16.41 -4.30
CA THR A 207 10.25 16.38 -5.09
C THR A 207 10.54 16.03 -6.55
N ALA A 208 11.48 16.72 -7.16
CA ALA A 208 11.89 16.47 -8.55
C ALA A 208 12.44 15.05 -8.74
N SER A 209 13.17 14.53 -7.74
CA SER A 209 13.70 13.16 -7.77
C SER A 209 12.58 12.12 -7.74
N ALA A 210 11.59 12.29 -6.86
CA ALA A 210 10.48 11.36 -6.73
C ALA A 210 9.56 11.39 -7.97
N CYS A 211 9.07 12.56 -8.35
CA CYS A 211 8.17 12.71 -9.51
C CYS A 211 8.88 12.34 -10.82
N GLY A 212 10.13 12.75 -11.00
CA GLY A 212 10.92 12.42 -12.18
C GLY A 212 11.21 10.94 -12.31
N ALA A 213 11.50 10.25 -11.20
CA ALA A 213 11.72 8.80 -11.19
C ALA A 213 10.44 8.03 -11.53
N VAL A 214 9.30 8.39 -10.94
CA VAL A 214 8.01 7.76 -11.24
C VAL A 214 7.64 7.94 -12.71
N ARG A 215 7.80 9.15 -13.26
CA ARG A 215 7.56 9.44 -14.69
C ARG A 215 8.44 8.57 -15.59
N TRP A 216 9.74 8.54 -15.34
CA TRP A 216 10.68 7.75 -16.12
C TRP A 216 10.37 6.24 -16.08
N LEU A 217 9.99 5.72 -14.89
CA LEU A 217 9.61 4.31 -14.73
C LEU A 217 8.31 3.99 -15.48
N THR A 218 7.32 4.87 -15.40
CA THR A 218 6.04 4.70 -16.11
C THR A 218 6.25 4.65 -17.63
N GLU A 219 7.05 5.57 -18.18
CA GLU A 219 7.39 5.58 -19.60
C GLU A 219 8.12 4.30 -20.02
N ARG A 220 9.07 3.84 -19.20
CA ARG A 220 9.79 2.59 -19.42
C ARG A 220 8.87 1.37 -19.40
N TYR A 221 7.90 1.32 -18.48
CA TYR A 221 6.95 0.22 -18.41
C TYR A 221 5.96 0.28 -19.58
N ALA A 222 5.52 1.47 -19.99
CA ALA A 222 4.68 1.67 -21.17
C ALA A 222 5.35 1.17 -22.45
N GLU A 223 6.65 1.44 -22.65
CA GLU A 223 7.43 0.93 -23.78
C GLU A 223 7.55 -0.61 -23.75
N PHE A 224 7.77 -1.19 -22.55
CA PHE A 224 7.96 -2.64 -22.41
C PHE A 224 6.67 -3.43 -22.70
N PHE A 225 5.50 -2.87 -22.35
CA PHE A 225 4.19 -3.52 -22.44
C PHE A 225 3.32 -3.03 -23.61
N ASP A 226 3.86 -2.18 -24.48
CA ASP A 226 3.17 -1.62 -25.65
C ASP A 226 1.81 -0.96 -25.29
N GLY A 227 1.77 -0.25 -24.17
CA GLY A 227 0.57 0.44 -23.70
C GLY A 227 0.84 1.31 -22.49
N TYR A 228 0.07 2.39 -22.31
CA TYR A 228 0.25 3.30 -21.19
C TYR A 228 -0.56 2.81 -19.98
N PRO A 229 0.09 2.40 -18.88
CA PRO A 229 -0.60 1.92 -17.69
C PRO A 229 -1.18 3.07 -16.90
N LYS A 230 -2.29 2.82 -16.19
CA LYS A 230 -2.84 3.76 -15.21
C LYS A 230 -1.89 3.93 -14.04
N VAL A 231 -1.60 5.18 -13.65
CA VAL A 231 -0.76 5.45 -12.47
C VAL A 231 -1.64 5.67 -11.24
N VAL A 232 -1.42 4.83 -10.23
CA VAL A 232 -2.17 4.81 -8.98
C VAL A 232 -1.21 5.07 -7.83
N ALA A 233 -1.47 6.10 -7.01
CA ALA A 233 -0.66 6.43 -5.84
C ALA A 233 -1.34 6.03 -4.52
N THR A 234 -0.53 5.54 -3.59
CA THR A 234 -0.88 5.19 -2.21
C THR A 234 0.25 5.59 -1.26
N GLY A 235 0.10 5.30 0.03
CA GLY A 235 1.12 5.56 1.04
C GLY A 235 0.91 6.85 1.82
N GLY A 236 1.73 7.04 2.86
CA GLY A 236 1.61 8.19 3.77
C GLY A 236 2.05 9.51 3.17
N ASP A 237 2.97 9.48 2.18
CA ASP A 237 3.55 10.64 1.53
C ASP A 237 2.97 10.87 0.12
N LEU A 238 1.81 10.27 -0.21
CA LEU A 238 1.17 10.39 -1.53
C LEU A 238 0.93 11.84 -1.97
N GLY A 239 0.82 12.78 -1.04
CA GLY A 239 0.67 14.21 -1.30
C GLY A 239 1.80 14.85 -2.15
N ILE A 240 2.96 14.18 -2.27
CA ILE A 240 4.05 14.65 -3.15
C ILE A 240 3.64 14.61 -4.63
N PHE A 241 2.66 13.77 -4.97
CA PHE A 241 2.18 13.55 -6.34
C PHE A 241 0.84 14.25 -6.64
N GLU A 242 0.24 14.96 -5.67
CA GLU A 242 -1.11 15.55 -5.85
C GLU A 242 -1.21 16.54 -7.02
N ASP A 243 -0.10 17.19 -7.40
CA ASP A 243 -0.05 18.12 -8.53
C ASP A 243 0.58 17.52 -9.78
N ASP A 244 0.94 16.23 -9.75
CA ASP A 244 1.51 15.55 -10.92
C ASP A 244 0.37 14.94 -11.76
N GLU A 245 0.16 15.49 -12.97
CA GLU A 245 -0.85 15.02 -13.91
C GLU A 245 -0.64 13.55 -14.34
N LEU A 246 0.52 12.97 -14.05
CA LEU A 246 0.82 11.57 -14.32
C LEU A 246 -0.01 10.64 -13.42
N VAL A 247 -0.27 11.05 -12.17
CA VAL A 247 -1.01 10.23 -11.21
C VAL A 247 -2.51 10.44 -11.40
N GLU A 248 -3.16 9.39 -11.89
CA GLU A 248 -4.58 9.43 -12.23
C GLU A 248 -5.52 9.09 -11.08
N SER A 249 -5.02 8.37 -10.08
CA SER A 249 -5.83 7.94 -8.93
C SER A 249 -5.02 7.89 -7.64
N PHE A 250 -5.63 8.40 -6.57
CA PHE A 250 -5.09 8.36 -5.21
C PHE A 250 -5.96 7.43 -4.37
N VAL A 251 -5.38 6.35 -3.84
CA VAL A 251 -6.07 5.34 -3.03
C VAL A 251 -5.28 5.11 -1.73
N PRO A 252 -5.55 5.90 -0.68
CA PRO A 252 -4.76 5.87 0.55
C PRO A 252 -4.77 4.52 1.28
N ASP A 253 -5.83 3.73 1.14
CA ASP A 253 -6.04 2.42 1.76
C ASP A 253 -5.84 1.23 0.80
N LEU A 254 -5.11 1.44 -0.29
CA LEU A 254 -4.92 0.44 -1.36
C LEU A 254 -4.39 -0.90 -0.84
N GLN A 255 -3.44 -0.88 0.10
CA GLN A 255 -2.89 -2.09 0.70
C GLN A 255 -3.94 -2.86 1.50
N LEU A 256 -4.84 -2.16 2.21
CA LEU A 256 -5.96 -2.79 2.93
C LEU A 256 -6.99 -3.41 1.98
N VAL A 257 -7.27 -2.75 0.87
CA VAL A 257 -8.12 -3.30 -0.20
C VAL A 257 -7.50 -4.59 -0.74
N GLY A 258 -6.21 -4.57 -1.05
CA GLY A 258 -5.48 -5.74 -1.53
C GLY A 258 -5.46 -6.88 -0.51
N LEU A 259 -5.28 -6.57 0.77
CA LEU A 259 -5.30 -7.56 1.86
C LEU A 259 -6.68 -8.22 1.96
N ARG A 260 -7.75 -7.45 1.89
CA ARG A 260 -9.12 -7.98 1.84
C ARG A 260 -9.30 -8.95 0.68
N VAL A 261 -8.96 -8.52 -0.53
CA VAL A 261 -9.11 -9.34 -1.75
C VAL A 261 -8.28 -10.62 -1.69
N ALA A 262 -7.04 -10.53 -1.19
CA ALA A 262 -6.17 -11.70 -1.03
C ALA A 262 -6.74 -12.69 -0.01
N CYS A 263 -7.29 -12.20 1.11
CA CYS A 263 -7.92 -13.04 2.14
C CYS A 263 -9.17 -13.75 1.58
N GLU A 264 -10.04 -13.05 0.87
CA GLU A 264 -11.24 -13.62 0.24
C GLU A 264 -10.90 -14.72 -0.76
N ARG A 265 -9.92 -14.48 -1.64
CA ARG A 265 -9.45 -15.47 -2.62
C ARG A 265 -8.90 -16.73 -1.95
N ALA A 266 -8.05 -16.55 -0.93
CA ALA A 266 -7.43 -17.68 -0.24
C ALA A 266 -8.45 -18.54 0.50
N MET A 267 -9.47 -17.94 1.13
CA MET A 267 -10.54 -18.68 1.79
C MET A 267 -11.44 -19.46 0.81
N GLN A 268 -11.73 -18.89 -0.36
CA GLN A 268 -12.49 -19.61 -1.41
C GLN A 268 -11.75 -20.81 -1.97
N LEU A 269 -10.40 -20.77 -2.05
CA LEU A 269 -9.59 -21.89 -2.50
C LEU A 269 -9.56 -23.02 -1.47
N ASP A 270 -9.62 -22.70 -0.18
CA ASP A 270 -9.63 -23.68 0.92
C ASP A 270 -10.97 -24.45 0.95
N ASP A 271 -12.09 -23.74 0.85
CA ASP A 271 -13.44 -24.33 0.78
C ASP A 271 -13.61 -25.24 -0.44
N GLY A 272 -12.98 -24.95 -1.58
CA GLY A 272 -13.05 -25.75 -2.81
C GLY A 272 -12.21 -27.04 -2.80
N ASN A 273 -11.29 -27.22 -1.85
CA ASN A 273 -10.46 -28.41 -1.72
C ASN A 273 -11.06 -29.46 -0.73
N GLU A 274 -12.14 -29.15 -0.03
CA GLU A 274 -12.81 -30.07 0.91
C GLU A 274 -13.97 -30.90 0.27
N GLU A 275 -14.28 -30.66 -1.01
CA GLU A 275 -15.24 -31.46 -1.79
C GLU A 275 -14.51 -32.52 -2.67
#